data_b2e20ac33a8bf07fd176cc428bd2d122
#
_entry.id   b2e20ac33a8bf07fd176cc428bd2d122
#
_cell.length_a   1.000
_cell.length_b   1.000
_cell.length_c   1.000
_cell.angle_alpha   90.00
_cell.angle_beta   90.00
_cell.angle_gamma   90.00
#
_symmetry.space_group_name_H-M   'P 1'
#
loop_
_entity.id
_entity.type
_entity.pdbx_description
1 polymer ?
#
loop_
_entity_poly.entity_id
_entity_poly.type
_entity_poly.pdbx_seq_one_letter_code
_entity_poly.pdbx_strand_id
1 'polypeptide(L)'
;MLKIALPAVALMALVTTPAFALEVTKTTTVAASPDKVWKTIGGFCGIGDWHPVVEKCALSKKGDKEERTLSLKGGGTIVEQEQSRDDKKMDYTYTILSGPLPVEDYKSTIMVEKDGSGSKVTWTGNFKAKGAPDDKAKEAIAGVYEAGLKGIADKAK
;
A
#
# COMPACT_ATOMS: atom_id res chain seq x y z
N MET A 1 -59.12 -25.23 32.88
CA MET A 1 -58.44 -23.96 32.49
C MET A 1 -56.98 -24.29 32.22
N LEU A 2 -56.60 -24.42 30.91
CA LEU A 2 -55.27 -24.80 30.49
C LEU A 2 -54.46 -23.51 30.18
N LYS A 3 -53.41 -23.21 30.99
CA LYS A 3 -52.54 -22.04 30.78
C LYS A 3 -51.44 -22.49 29.79
N ILE A 4 -51.50 -21.95 28.58
CA ILE A 4 -50.47 -22.11 27.58
C ILE A 4 -49.38 -21.01 27.83
N ALA A 5 -48.21 -21.45 28.25
CA ALA A 5 -47.02 -20.56 28.35
C ALA A 5 -46.30 -20.49 26.98
N LEU A 6 -46.26 -19.32 26.37
CA LEU A 6 -45.46 -19.11 25.18
C LEU A 6 -43.97 -18.92 25.57
N PRO A 7 -43.03 -19.60 24.91
CA PRO A 7 -41.61 -19.30 25.09
C PRO A 7 -41.25 -17.98 24.38
N ALA A 8 -40.64 -17.05 25.09
CA ALA A 8 -40.05 -15.84 24.52
C ALA A 8 -38.74 -16.23 23.80
N VAL A 9 -38.76 -16.17 22.47
CA VAL A 9 -37.54 -16.31 21.65
C VAL A 9 -36.76 -14.98 21.73
N ALA A 10 -35.68 -14.98 22.47
CA ALA A 10 -34.75 -13.86 22.48
C ALA A 10 -33.97 -13.82 21.17
N LEU A 11 -34.26 -12.87 20.29
CA LEU A 11 -33.55 -12.60 19.07
C LEU A 11 -32.22 -11.91 19.43
N MET A 12 -31.13 -12.67 19.43
CA MET A 12 -29.78 -12.13 19.63
C MET A 12 -29.35 -11.42 18.35
N ALA A 13 -29.44 -10.09 18.32
CA ALA A 13 -28.91 -9.27 17.24
C ALA A 13 -27.38 -9.36 17.27
N LEU A 14 -26.79 -10.01 16.25
CA LEU A 14 -25.34 -9.94 16.00
C LEU A 14 -25.01 -8.50 15.57
N VAL A 15 -24.43 -7.75 16.48
CA VAL A 15 -23.84 -6.44 16.18
C VAL A 15 -22.53 -6.71 15.45
N THR A 16 -22.55 -6.73 14.11
CA THR A 16 -21.33 -6.72 13.30
C THR A 16 -20.71 -5.33 13.39
N THR A 17 -19.69 -5.16 14.23
CA THR A 17 -18.85 -3.96 14.19
C THR A 17 -18.17 -3.88 12.84
N PRO A 18 -18.25 -2.74 12.12
CA PRO A 18 -17.47 -2.56 10.90
C PRO A 18 -15.98 -2.66 11.28
N ALA A 19 -15.26 -3.60 10.68
CA ALA A 19 -13.82 -3.64 10.79
C ALA A 19 -13.27 -2.42 10.05
N PHE A 20 -12.85 -1.40 10.80
CA PHE A 20 -12.19 -0.23 10.21
C PHE A 20 -10.91 -0.68 9.51
N ALA A 21 -10.71 -0.25 8.26
CA ALA A 21 -9.46 -0.44 7.57
C ALA A 21 -8.35 0.32 8.32
N LEU A 22 -7.20 -0.32 8.50
CA LEU A 22 -6.02 0.35 9.04
C LEU A 22 -5.47 1.29 7.98
N GLU A 23 -4.93 2.44 8.41
CA GLU A 23 -4.24 3.37 7.52
C GLU A 23 -2.81 3.61 8.02
N VAL A 24 -1.89 3.67 7.06
CA VAL A 24 -0.52 4.13 7.25
C VAL A 24 -0.21 5.17 6.19
N THR A 25 0.24 6.34 6.61
CA THR A 25 0.74 7.40 5.74
C THR A 25 2.15 7.78 6.17
N LYS A 26 3.07 7.83 5.21
CA LYS A 26 4.43 8.34 5.38
C LYS A 26 4.74 9.38 4.32
N THR A 27 5.56 10.36 4.67
CA THR A 27 5.97 11.44 3.77
C THR A 27 7.47 11.67 3.84
N THR A 28 8.03 12.17 2.75
CA THR A 28 9.39 12.73 2.72
C THR A 28 9.43 13.96 1.84
N THR A 29 10.31 14.91 2.17
CA THR A 29 10.62 16.07 1.32
C THR A 29 11.90 15.80 0.53
N VAL A 30 11.93 16.24 -0.72
CA VAL A 30 13.05 16.06 -1.64
C VAL A 30 13.40 17.43 -2.24
N ALA A 31 14.68 17.83 -2.17
CA ALA A 31 15.16 19.10 -2.74
C ALA A 31 15.31 19.00 -4.29
N ALA A 32 14.33 18.45 -4.95
CA ALA A 32 14.25 18.33 -6.42
C ALA A 32 12.83 18.64 -6.88
N SER A 33 12.68 19.07 -8.13
CA SER A 33 11.37 19.38 -8.71
C SER A 33 10.46 18.14 -8.77
N PRO A 34 9.13 18.33 -8.74
CA PRO A 34 8.18 17.22 -8.86
C PRO A 34 8.45 16.34 -10.08
N ASP A 35 8.73 16.93 -11.24
CA ASP A 35 9.03 16.19 -12.48
C ASP A 35 10.26 15.28 -12.31
N LYS A 36 11.32 15.77 -11.66
CA LYS A 36 12.54 14.99 -11.41
C LYS A 36 12.24 13.83 -10.45
N VAL A 37 11.48 14.07 -9.39
CA VAL A 37 11.09 13.04 -8.43
C VAL A 37 10.18 12.01 -9.08
N TRP A 38 9.18 12.45 -9.85
CA TRP A 38 8.29 11.55 -10.58
C TRP A 38 9.02 10.68 -11.60
N LYS A 39 9.96 11.27 -12.32
CA LYS A 39 10.86 10.53 -13.23
C LYS A 39 11.72 9.51 -12.49
N THR A 40 12.16 9.80 -11.27
CA THR A 40 12.91 8.86 -10.43
C THR A 40 12.03 7.71 -9.97
N ILE A 41 10.77 7.95 -9.60
CA ILE A 41 9.80 6.90 -9.28
C ILE A 41 9.57 5.99 -10.49
N GLY A 42 9.54 6.58 -11.70
CA GLY A 42 9.46 5.84 -12.96
C GLY A 42 8.14 5.13 -13.20
N GLY A 43 8.15 4.14 -14.08
CA GLY A 43 7.02 3.25 -14.32
C GLY A 43 6.78 2.28 -13.16
N PHE A 44 5.80 1.39 -13.31
CA PHE A 44 5.36 0.51 -12.20
C PHE A 44 6.49 -0.40 -11.67
N CYS A 45 7.48 -0.75 -12.49
CA CYS A 45 8.69 -1.47 -12.05
C CYS A 45 9.87 -0.57 -11.63
N GLY A 46 9.73 0.76 -11.66
CA GLY A 46 10.75 1.68 -11.17
C GLY A 46 11.15 1.46 -9.70
N ILE A 47 10.24 0.86 -8.92
CA ILE A 47 10.50 0.46 -7.52
C ILE A 47 11.75 -0.43 -7.38
N GLY A 48 12.11 -1.20 -8.39
CA GLY A 48 13.32 -2.01 -8.41
C GLY A 48 14.62 -1.18 -8.35
N ASP A 49 14.55 0.09 -8.78
CA ASP A 49 15.73 0.97 -8.82
C ASP A 49 15.93 1.75 -7.51
N TRP A 50 14.85 2.07 -6.79
CA TRP A 50 14.92 2.95 -5.63
C TRP A 50 14.54 2.29 -4.29
N HIS A 51 13.79 1.18 -4.28
CA HIS A 51 13.41 0.56 -3.01
C HIS A 51 14.50 -0.40 -2.53
N PRO A 52 15.13 -0.16 -1.36
CA PRO A 52 16.34 -0.89 -0.95
C PRO A 52 16.13 -2.38 -0.71
N VAL A 53 14.89 -2.83 -0.42
CA VAL A 53 14.61 -4.25 -0.19
C VAL A 53 14.14 -4.99 -1.45
N VAL A 54 13.92 -4.30 -2.56
CA VAL A 54 13.58 -4.93 -3.83
C VAL A 54 14.87 -5.30 -4.57
N GLU A 55 15.01 -6.57 -4.94
CA GLU A 55 16.15 -7.08 -5.71
C GLU A 55 15.87 -7.05 -7.20
N LYS A 56 14.66 -7.47 -7.60
CA LYS A 56 14.21 -7.53 -8.98
C LYS A 56 12.74 -7.15 -9.09
N CYS A 57 12.37 -6.59 -10.24
CA CYS A 57 10.98 -6.36 -10.60
C CYS A 57 10.74 -6.90 -12.02
N ALA A 58 9.68 -7.68 -12.19
CA ALA A 58 9.22 -8.18 -13.48
C ALA A 58 7.80 -7.72 -13.74
N LEU A 59 7.58 -7.10 -14.91
CA LEU A 59 6.25 -6.69 -15.37
C LEU A 59 5.55 -7.82 -16.10
N SER A 60 4.25 -7.89 -15.92
CA SER A 60 3.31 -8.70 -16.70
C SER A 60 2.01 -7.93 -16.91
N LYS A 61 1.12 -8.45 -17.73
CA LYS A 61 -0.22 -7.88 -17.92
C LYS A 61 -1.29 -8.94 -17.64
N LYS A 62 -2.35 -8.52 -16.97
CA LYS A 62 -3.55 -9.32 -16.78
C LYS A 62 -4.77 -8.52 -17.22
N GLY A 63 -5.24 -8.81 -18.43
CA GLY A 63 -6.21 -7.94 -19.11
C GLY A 63 -5.58 -6.58 -19.41
N ASP A 64 -6.26 -5.50 -19.02
CA ASP A 64 -5.80 -4.13 -19.25
C ASP A 64 -4.91 -3.60 -18.12
N LYS A 65 -4.68 -4.38 -17.05
CA LYS A 65 -3.90 -3.96 -15.88
C LYS A 65 -2.48 -4.46 -15.92
N GLU A 66 -1.55 -3.62 -15.51
CA GLU A 66 -0.17 -4.03 -15.26
C GLU A 66 -0.07 -4.74 -13.91
N GLU A 67 0.66 -5.84 -13.90
CA GLU A 67 1.09 -6.54 -12.70
C GLU A 67 2.60 -6.48 -12.59
N ARG A 68 3.12 -6.41 -11.37
CA ARG A 68 4.54 -6.57 -11.11
C ARG A 68 4.78 -7.67 -10.09
N THR A 69 5.84 -8.43 -10.31
CA THR A 69 6.38 -9.38 -9.34
C THR A 69 7.68 -8.83 -8.81
N LEU A 70 7.71 -8.56 -7.51
CA LEU A 70 8.89 -8.09 -6.80
C LEU A 70 9.59 -9.28 -6.15
N SER A 71 10.87 -9.48 -6.46
CA SER A 71 11.74 -10.37 -5.68
C SER A 71 12.40 -9.56 -4.59
N LEU A 72 12.37 -10.06 -3.35
CA LEU A 72 12.88 -9.34 -2.18
C LEU A 72 14.27 -9.83 -1.81
N LYS A 73 15.14 -8.91 -1.41
CA LYS A 73 16.42 -9.24 -0.77
C LYS A 73 16.16 -10.05 0.50
N GLY A 74 16.81 -11.18 0.65
CA GLY A 74 16.55 -12.11 1.76
C GLY A 74 15.47 -13.16 1.47
N GLY A 75 14.87 -13.12 0.27
CA GLY A 75 13.90 -14.10 -0.21
C GLY A 75 12.45 -13.65 -0.09
N GLY A 76 11.60 -14.35 -0.84
CA GLY A 76 10.18 -14.05 -0.94
C GLY A 76 9.84 -13.17 -2.16
N THR A 77 8.55 -13.17 -2.49
CA THR A 77 8.01 -12.40 -3.60
C THR A 77 6.73 -11.68 -3.18
N ILE A 78 6.50 -10.50 -3.77
CA ILE A 78 5.23 -9.78 -3.68
C ILE A 78 4.70 -9.63 -5.10
N VAL A 79 3.42 -9.95 -5.32
CA VAL A 79 2.72 -9.69 -6.57
C VAL A 79 1.75 -8.55 -6.35
N GLU A 80 1.85 -7.53 -7.19
CA GLU A 80 1.04 -6.32 -7.10
C GLU A 80 0.41 -5.99 -8.45
N GLN A 81 -0.72 -5.28 -8.43
CA GLN A 81 -1.43 -4.86 -9.62
C GLN A 81 -1.69 -3.35 -9.56
N GLU A 82 -1.29 -2.64 -10.62
CA GLU A 82 -1.61 -1.22 -10.78
C GLU A 82 -3.12 -1.05 -11.00
N GLN A 83 -3.74 -0.19 -10.21
CA GLN A 83 -5.16 0.10 -10.29
C GLN A 83 -5.43 1.35 -11.11
N SER A 84 -4.60 2.37 -10.93
CA SER A 84 -4.65 3.63 -11.68
C SER A 84 -3.30 4.32 -11.66
N ARG A 85 -3.03 5.11 -12.70
CA ARG A 85 -1.88 6.01 -12.79
C ARG A 85 -2.29 7.29 -13.49
N ASP A 86 -1.89 8.43 -12.93
CA ASP A 86 -2.07 9.75 -13.52
C ASP A 86 -0.74 10.50 -13.52
N ASP A 87 -0.05 10.51 -14.66
CA ASP A 87 1.25 11.16 -14.79
C ASP A 87 1.17 12.69 -14.70
N LYS A 88 0.00 13.30 -14.93
CA LYS A 88 -0.20 14.75 -14.77
C LYS A 88 -0.33 15.13 -13.30
N LYS A 89 -1.01 14.29 -12.52
CA LYS A 89 -1.13 14.44 -11.06
C LYS A 89 0.05 13.87 -10.31
N MET A 90 0.89 13.08 -11.00
CA MET A 90 2.04 12.40 -10.43
C MET A 90 1.65 11.46 -9.29
N ASP A 91 0.63 10.65 -9.50
CA ASP A 91 0.21 9.59 -8.59
C ASP A 91 0.00 8.26 -9.29
N TYR A 92 0.14 7.16 -8.54
CA TYR A 92 -0.37 5.87 -8.93
C TYR A 92 -0.87 5.07 -7.72
N THR A 93 -1.89 4.27 -7.95
CA THR A 93 -2.53 3.42 -6.96
C THR A 93 -2.38 1.95 -7.35
N TYR A 94 -2.12 1.09 -6.37
CA TYR A 94 -1.94 -0.34 -6.59
C TYR A 94 -2.48 -1.17 -5.42
N THR A 95 -2.64 -2.47 -5.67
CA THR A 95 -3.07 -3.47 -4.67
C THR A 95 -2.04 -4.59 -4.58
N ILE A 96 -1.93 -5.24 -3.43
CA ILE A 96 -1.18 -6.48 -3.25
C ILE A 96 -2.11 -7.66 -3.56
N LEU A 97 -1.71 -8.53 -4.48
CA LEU A 97 -2.41 -9.76 -4.81
C LEU A 97 -1.91 -10.93 -3.96
N SER A 98 -0.61 -10.98 -3.69
CA SER A 98 0.01 -11.98 -2.82
C SER A 98 1.36 -11.49 -2.30
N GLY A 99 1.78 -12.01 -1.14
CA GLY A 99 3.08 -11.68 -0.55
C GLY A 99 3.17 -12.07 0.92
N PRO A 100 4.34 -11.87 1.53
CA PRO A 100 4.59 -12.22 2.93
C PRO A 100 4.16 -11.14 3.94
N LEU A 101 3.69 -9.98 3.47
CA LEU A 101 3.27 -8.90 4.36
C LEU A 101 1.98 -9.31 5.11
N PRO A 102 1.85 -8.95 6.40
CA PRO A 102 0.72 -9.35 7.24
C PRO A 102 -0.54 -8.50 6.98
N VAL A 103 -0.97 -8.42 5.72
CA VAL A 103 -2.09 -7.58 5.29
C VAL A 103 -3.00 -8.31 4.30
N GLU A 104 -4.26 -7.88 4.28
CA GLU A 104 -5.24 -8.21 3.24
C GLU A 104 -6.05 -6.97 2.88
N ASP A 105 -6.77 -7.02 1.76
CA ASP A 105 -7.54 -5.89 1.21
C ASP A 105 -6.68 -4.61 1.07
N TYR A 106 -5.40 -4.81 0.73
CA TYR A 106 -4.41 -3.73 0.67
C TYR A 106 -4.57 -2.91 -0.60
N LYS A 107 -4.66 -1.59 -0.41
CA LYS A 107 -4.64 -0.59 -1.48
C LYS A 107 -3.75 0.57 -1.06
N SER A 108 -2.86 1.00 -1.93
CA SER A 108 -1.90 2.06 -1.63
C SER A 108 -1.73 3.02 -2.78
N THR A 109 -1.40 4.27 -2.44
CA THR A 109 -1.13 5.34 -3.40
C THR A 109 0.20 6.02 -3.06
N ILE A 110 1.04 6.22 -4.07
CA ILE A 110 2.19 7.13 -4.02
C ILE A 110 1.83 8.38 -4.81
N MET A 111 2.11 9.55 -4.25
CA MET A 111 1.85 10.85 -4.86
C MET A 111 3.03 11.80 -4.66
N VAL A 112 3.34 12.59 -5.69
CA VAL A 112 4.35 13.65 -5.65
C VAL A 112 3.68 14.98 -5.82
N GLU A 113 3.94 15.90 -4.91
CA GLU A 113 3.42 17.27 -4.92
C GLU A 113 4.55 18.28 -4.82
N LYS A 114 4.31 19.49 -5.32
CA LYS A 114 5.22 20.61 -5.12
C LYS A 114 5.22 21.02 -3.65
N ASP A 115 6.41 21.24 -3.09
CA ASP A 115 6.61 21.73 -1.73
C ASP A 115 7.73 22.78 -1.73
N GLY A 116 7.35 24.06 -1.67
CA GLY A 116 8.29 25.17 -1.80
C GLY A 116 9.07 25.12 -3.11
N SER A 117 10.40 25.03 -3.02
CA SER A 117 11.31 24.86 -4.16
C SER A 117 11.56 23.40 -4.52
N GLY A 118 11.08 22.47 -3.72
CA GLY A 118 11.25 21.03 -3.89
C GLY A 118 9.93 20.29 -4.07
N SER A 119 9.89 19.06 -3.57
CA SER A 119 8.76 18.16 -3.66
C SER A 119 8.48 17.48 -2.31
N LYS A 120 7.23 17.12 -2.09
CA LYS A 120 6.77 16.22 -1.04
C LYS A 120 6.30 14.93 -1.71
N VAL A 121 6.81 13.80 -1.27
CA VAL A 121 6.31 12.48 -1.66
C VAL A 121 5.50 11.91 -0.52
N THR A 122 4.25 11.53 -0.80
CA THR A 122 3.34 10.91 0.16
C THR A 122 3.05 9.49 -0.28
N TRP A 123 3.16 8.55 0.66
CA TRP A 123 2.79 7.15 0.46
C TRP A 123 1.75 6.76 1.48
N THR A 124 0.51 6.48 1.03
CA THR A 124 -0.62 6.13 1.89
C THR A 124 -1.15 4.75 1.53
N GLY A 125 -1.39 3.93 2.53
CA GLY A 125 -1.99 2.59 2.36
C GLY A 125 -3.12 2.35 3.34
N ASN A 126 -4.17 1.69 2.82
CA ASN A 126 -5.32 1.21 3.57
C ASN A 126 -5.39 -0.31 3.44
N PHE A 127 -5.58 -1.01 4.55
CA PHE A 127 -5.54 -2.47 4.59
C PHE A 127 -6.21 -3.03 5.84
N LYS A 128 -6.34 -4.34 5.92
CA LYS A 128 -6.66 -5.09 7.13
C LYS A 128 -5.43 -5.90 7.56
N ALA A 129 -5.26 -6.08 8.86
CA ALA A 129 -4.23 -6.99 9.35
C ALA A 129 -4.61 -8.45 9.05
N LYS A 130 -3.63 -9.27 8.67
CA LYS A 130 -3.77 -10.70 8.40
C LYS A 130 -2.60 -11.47 9.00
N GLY A 131 -2.89 -12.38 9.90
CA GLY A 131 -1.88 -13.23 10.54
C GLY A 131 -0.98 -12.51 11.55
N ALA A 132 -1.30 -11.25 11.91
CA ALA A 132 -0.61 -10.46 12.92
C ALA A 132 -1.58 -9.46 13.58
N PRO A 133 -1.28 -8.94 14.79
CA PRO A 133 -2.01 -7.83 15.37
C PRO A 133 -1.93 -6.55 14.53
N ASP A 134 -2.92 -5.66 14.67
CA ASP A 134 -3.05 -4.42 13.90
C ASP A 134 -1.81 -3.51 13.99
N ASP A 135 -1.24 -3.37 15.20
CA ASP A 135 -0.04 -2.58 15.43
C ASP A 135 1.18 -3.16 14.70
N LYS A 136 1.32 -4.48 14.65
CA LYS A 136 2.39 -5.16 13.91
C LYS A 136 2.24 -5.06 12.41
N ALA A 137 1.01 -5.13 11.91
CA ALA A 137 0.74 -4.90 10.50
C ALA A 137 1.06 -3.45 10.09
N LYS A 138 0.66 -2.46 10.91
CA LYS A 138 1.02 -1.05 10.71
C LYS A 138 2.52 -0.81 10.73
N GLU A 139 3.23 -1.39 11.70
CA GLU A 139 4.69 -1.28 11.83
C GLU A 139 5.40 -1.83 10.59
N ALA A 140 4.97 -3.00 10.10
CA ALA A 140 5.53 -3.61 8.90
C ALA A 140 5.34 -2.71 7.66
N ILE A 141 4.15 -2.19 7.43
CA ILE A 141 3.86 -1.30 6.29
C ILE A 141 4.58 0.04 6.44
N ALA A 142 4.62 0.61 7.64
CA ALA A 142 5.38 1.85 7.90
C ALA A 142 6.85 1.70 7.55
N GLY A 143 7.48 0.58 7.94
CA GLY A 143 8.88 0.28 7.61
C GLY A 143 9.14 0.16 6.10
N VAL A 144 8.22 -0.46 5.36
CA VAL A 144 8.29 -0.53 3.88
C VAL A 144 8.25 0.87 3.28
N TYR A 145 7.31 1.71 3.71
CA TYR A 145 7.17 3.07 3.16
C TYR A 145 8.36 3.95 3.51
N GLU A 146 8.84 3.92 4.74
CA GLU A 146 10.01 4.71 5.18
C GLU A 146 11.27 4.34 4.39
N ALA A 147 11.52 3.04 4.20
CA ALA A 147 12.66 2.59 3.41
C ALA A 147 12.56 3.01 1.94
N GLY A 148 11.39 2.89 1.34
CA GLY A 148 11.14 3.28 -0.05
C GLY A 148 11.22 4.79 -0.27
N LEU A 149 10.60 5.59 0.61
CA LEU A 149 10.66 7.06 0.55
C LEU A 149 12.08 7.59 0.70
N LYS A 150 12.86 6.97 1.59
CA LYS A 150 14.30 7.27 1.69
C LYS A 150 15.03 6.96 0.39
N GLY A 151 14.75 5.82 -0.23
CA GLY A 151 15.34 5.43 -1.52
C GLY A 151 15.01 6.41 -2.64
N ILE A 152 13.75 6.87 -2.74
CA ILE A 152 13.34 7.91 -3.69
C ILE A 152 14.12 9.21 -3.43
N ALA A 153 14.17 9.67 -2.18
CA ALA A 153 14.85 10.90 -1.81
C ALA A 153 16.36 10.85 -2.13
N ASP A 154 17.01 9.71 -1.92
CA ASP A 154 18.44 9.53 -2.20
C ASP A 154 18.74 9.49 -3.72
N LYS A 155 17.83 8.95 -4.52
CA LYS A 155 18.00 8.82 -5.98
C LYS A 155 17.61 10.08 -6.75
N ALA A 156 16.69 10.89 -6.23
CA ALA A 156 16.18 12.09 -6.89
C ALA A 156 17.01 13.36 -6.67
N LYS A 157 18.13 13.27 -5.94
CA LYS A 157 19.06 14.41 -5.68
C LYS A 157 19.69 14.96 -6.94
#